data_9ceb6009b8527b263690acea101bb8e6
#
_entry.id   9ceb6009b8527b263690acea101bb8e6
#
_cell.length_a   1.000
_cell.length_b   1.000
_cell.length_c   1.000
_cell.angle_alpha   90.00
_cell.angle_beta   90.00
_cell.angle_gamma   90.00
#
_symmetry.space_group_name_H-M   'P 1'
#
loop_
_entity.id
_entity.type
_entity.pdbx_description
1 polymer ?
#
loop_
_entity_poly.entity_id
_entity_poly.type
_entity_poly.pdbx_seq_one_letter_code
_entity_poly.pdbx_strand_id
1 'polypeptide(L)'
;MTTWSCSRWLLERWRTETVSSWSSGFFSGTSINHIAGQVDQTVYGFDSFEGLPERWRDRREAGHFKVKALPEVRNNVVLVKGWFDKTLPGFLEKNPGDASFIHVDCDLYSSTRTVFEFLAPRIKPGTVIVFDEYFNYPGWKEGEFKAFAEFLAGSGLNFEYLGYNCKSEQVAVKIVGKH
;
A
#
# COMPACT_ATOMS: atom_id res chain seq x y z
N MET A 1 23.83 -10.88 -10.96
CA MET A 1 23.48 -9.82 -9.98
C MET A 1 21.98 -9.88 -9.81
N THR A 2 21.53 -10.54 -8.76
CA THR A 2 20.12 -10.81 -8.47
C THR A 2 19.46 -9.53 -8.01
N THR A 3 18.51 -9.04 -8.80
CA THR A 3 17.57 -7.99 -8.38
C THR A 3 16.78 -8.51 -7.17
N TRP A 4 16.99 -7.93 -6.03
CA TRP A 4 16.23 -8.20 -4.82
C TRP A 4 14.80 -7.71 -5.03
N SER A 5 13.89 -8.61 -5.35
CA SER A 5 12.47 -8.36 -5.22
C SER A 5 12.15 -8.45 -3.73
N CYS A 6 11.91 -7.32 -3.10
CA CYS A 6 11.54 -7.19 -1.68
C CYS A 6 10.33 -8.07 -1.31
N SER A 7 9.47 -8.35 -2.27
CA SER A 7 8.24 -9.10 -2.14
C SER A 7 8.43 -10.59 -1.81
N ARG A 8 9.43 -11.26 -2.37
CA ARG A 8 9.59 -12.71 -2.19
C ARG A 8 10.00 -13.11 -0.78
N TRP A 9 10.88 -12.32 -0.15
CA TRP A 9 11.40 -12.62 1.20
C TRP A 9 10.35 -12.38 2.30
N LEU A 10 9.48 -11.39 2.10
CA LEU A 10 8.44 -11.03 3.06
C LEU A 10 7.29 -12.03 3.05
N LEU A 11 6.89 -12.55 1.90
CA LEU A 11 5.71 -13.40 1.76
C LEU A 11 5.95 -14.86 2.12
N GLU A 12 7.16 -15.40 2.00
CA GLU A 12 7.50 -16.77 2.42
C GLU A 12 7.37 -17.00 3.94
N ARG A 13 7.39 -15.94 4.74
CA ARG A 13 7.31 -16.00 6.20
C ARG A 13 5.89 -15.88 6.77
N TRP A 14 4.90 -15.55 5.93
CA TRP A 14 3.54 -15.19 6.36
C TRP A 14 2.50 -16.16 5.82
N ARG A 15 2.44 -17.35 6.40
CA ARG A 15 1.54 -18.43 5.97
C ARG A 15 0.20 -18.49 6.70
N THR A 16 -0.26 -17.47 7.40
CA THR A 16 -1.53 -17.56 8.12
C THR A 16 -2.30 -16.24 8.09
N GLU A 17 -3.56 -16.36 7.68
CA GLU A 17 -4.70 -15.45 7.86
C GLU A 17 -4.77 -14.21 6.96
N THR A 18 -5.87 -14.15 6.23
CA THR A 18 -6.46 -13.02 5.47
C THR A 18 -5.49 -11.94 5.01
N VAL A 19 -4.83 -12.15 3.88
CA VAL A 19 -4.05 -11.10 3.22
C VAL A 19 -5.02 -10.11 2.58
N SER A 20 -5.32 -9.04 3.31
CA SER A 20 -5.85 -7.84 2.67
C SER A 20 -4.66 -7.08 2.11
N SER A 21 -4.27 -7.36 0.88
CA SER A 21 -3.26 -6.59 0.18
C SER A 21 -3.92 -5.36 -0.41
N TRP A 22 -3.46 -4.21 0.02
CA TRP A 22 -3.95 -2.90 -0.37
C TRP A 22 -2.85 -2.25 -1.20
N SER A 23 -3.00 -2.20 -2.47
CA SER A 23 -2.07 -1.52 -3.35
C SER A 23 -2.81 -0.44 -4.12
N SER A 24 -2.25 0.72 -4.19
CA SER A 24 -2.86 1.93 -4.73
C SER A 24 -2.14 2.51 -5.95
N GLY A 25 -1.32 1.75 -6.62
CA GLY A 25 -0.61 2.15 -7.83
C GLY A 25 -0.74 1.12 -8.94
N PHE A 26 -1.94 0.95 -9.52
CA PHE A 26 -2.18 -0.12 -10.50
C PHE A 26 -2.11 0.31 -11.96
N PHE A 27 -1.29 1.26 -12.29
CA PHE A 27 -1.15 1.68 -13.68
C PHE A 27 -1.05 0.48 -14.67
N SER A 28 -0.29 -0.56 -14.33
CA SER A 28 -0.10 -1.73 -15.19
C SER A 28 -0.58 -3.07 -14.62
N GLY A 29 -1.03 -3.11 -13.37
CA GLY A 29 -1.37 -4.36 -12.67
C GLY A 29 -0.15 -5.18 -12.24
N THR A 30 1.07 -4.72 -12.48
CA THR A 30 2.30 -5.50 -12.24
C THR A 30 2.49 -5.84 -10.78
N SER A 31 2.41 -4.85 -9.90
CA SER A 31 2.66 -5.02 -8.44
C SER A 31 1.62 -5.94 -7.82
N ILE A 32 0.32 -5.72 -8.09
CA ILE A 32 -0.74 -6.55 -7.52
C ILE A 32 -0.69 -7.99 -8.02
N ASN A 33 -0.39 -8.21 -9.30
CA ASN A 33 -0.24 -9.55 -9.86
C ASN A 33 0.96 -10.28 -9.27
N HIS A 34 2.05 -9.55 -9.00
CA HIS A 34 3.22 -10.10 -8.33
C HIS A 34 2.87 -10.53 -6.89
N ILE A 35 2.23 -9.67 -6.11
CA ILE A 35 1.77 -9.96 -4.74
C ILE A 35 0.81 -11.15 -4.75
N ALA A 36 -0.21 -11.12 -5.59
CA ALA A 36 -1.20 -12.17 -5.71
C ALA A 36 -0.62 -13.52 -6.18
N GLY A 37 0.50 -13.50 -6.88
CA GLY A 37 1.25 -14.69 -7.27
C GLY A 37 2.00 -15.37 -6.13
N GLN A 38 2.13 -14.73 -4.97
CA GLN A 38 2.84 -15.25 -3.80
C GLN A 38 1.90 -15.82 -2.73
N VAL A 39 0.59 -15.63 -2.87
CA VAL A 39 -0.42 -16.00 -1.89
C VAL A 39 -1.63 -16.68 -2.56
N ASP A 40 -2.32 -17.55 -1.81
CA ASP A 40 -3.55 -18.18 -2.28
C ASP A 40 -4.80 -17.36 -1.88
N GLN A 41 -4.66 -16.45 -0.92
CA GLN A 41 -5.72 -15.62 -0.40
C GLN A 41 -6.13 -14.55 -1.41
N THR A 42 -7.33 -13.98 -1.21
CA THR A 42 -7.80 -12.85 -2.01
C THR A 42 -6.97 -11.61 -1.72
N VAL A 43 -6.51 -10.96 -2.78
CA VAL A 43 -5.81 -9.69 -2.77
C VAL A 43 -6.76 -8.61 -3.27
N TYR A 44 -6.96 -7.56 -2.48
CA TYR A 44 -7.82 -6.44 -2.85
C TYR A 44 -6.98 -5.28 -3.35
N GLY A 45 -7.32 -4.76 -4.53
CA GLY A 45 -6.66 -3.61 -5.13
C GLY A 45 -7.58 -2.42 -5.21
N PHE A 46 -7.16 -1.30 -4.62
CA PHE A 46 -7.93 -0.04 -4.61
C PHE A 46 -7.25 0.99 -5.47
N ASP A 47 -7.94 1.52 -6.45
CA ASP A 47 -7.46 2.60 -7.31
C ASP A 47 -8.64 3.34 -7.92
N SER A 48 -8.50 4.64 -8.13
CA SER A 48 -9.46 5.44 -8.87
C SER A 48 -9.50 5.06 -10.35
N PHE A 49 -8.35 4.65 -10.90
CA PHE A 49 -8.05 4.49 -12.33
C PHE A 49 -8.22 5.80 -13.12
N GLU A 50 -8.31 6.91 -12.41
CA GLU A 50 -8.42 8.26 -12.98
C GLU A 50 -7.09 9.04 -12.88
N GLY A 51 -6.06 8.39 -12.31
CA GLY A 51 -4.74 8.97 -12.07
C GLY A 51 -4.70 9.79 -10.79
N LEU A 52 -3.65 10.59 -10.64
CA LEU A 52 -3.42 11.40 -9.44
C LEU A 52 -4.55 12.42 -9.23
N PRO A 53 -5.05 12.61 -8.01
CA PRO A 53 -6.05 13.64 -7.72
C PRO A 53 -5.48 15.06 -7.78
N GLU A 54 -4.19 15.22 -7.60
CA GLU A 54 -3.47 16.50 -7.59
C GLU A 54 -2.05 16.34 -8.14
N ARG A 55 -1.34 17.45 -8.28
CA ARG A 55 0.07 17.42 -8.70
C ARG A 55 0.94 16.76 -7.64
N TRP A 56 1.83 15.90 -8.08
CA TRP A 56 2.84 15.27 -7.24
C TRP A 56 4.24 15.90 -7.47
N ARG A 57 5.14 15.24 -8.17
CA ARG A 57 6.53 15.65 -8.43
C ARG A 57 6.87 15.51 -9.92
N ASP A 58 7.99 16.06 -10.37
CA ASP A 58 8.59 15.79 -11.68
C ASP A 58 7.61 15.84 -12.86
N ARG A 59 6.79 16.89 -12.99
CA ARG A 59 5.78 17.06 -14.05
C ARG A 59 4.62 16.06 -13.99
N ARG A 60 4.42 15.38 -12.89
CA ARG A 60 3.25 14.51 -12.67
C ARG A 60 2.11 15.37 -12.13
N GLU A 61 1.30 15.85 -13.06
CA GLU A 61 0.11 16.66 -12.77
C GLU A 61 -1.09 15.78 -12.42
N ALA A 62 -2.18 16.39 -11.96
CA ALA A 62 -3.45 15.70 -11.77
C ALA A 62 -3.85 14.92 -13.04
N GLY A 63 -4.38 13.70 -12.88
CA GLY A 63 -4.70 12.81 -13.99
C GLY A 63 -3.51 12.02 -14.55
N HIS A 64 -2.27 12.28 -14.10
CA HIS A 64 -1.15 11.40 -14.43
C HIS A 64 -1.46 9.97 -13.92
N PHE A 65 -1.04 8.95 -14.64
CA PHE A 65 -1.37 7.53 -14.42
C PHE A 65 -2.83 7.12 -14.71
N LYS A 66 -3.66 7.97 -15.29
CA LYS A 66 -5.00 7.56 -15.75
C LYS A 66 -4.91 6.43 -16.77
N VAL A 67 -5.67 5.38 -16.57
CA VAL A 67 -5.73 4.25 -17.50
C VAL A 67 -7.01 4.27 -18.34
N LYS A 68 -6.94 3.75 -19.55
CA LYS A 68 -8.11 3.63 -20.46
C LYS A 68 -8.97 2.42 -20.16
N ALA A 69 -8.38 1.36 -19.60
CA ALA A 69 -9.04 0.12 -19.25
C ALA A 69 -8.43 -0.43 -17.97
N LEU A 70 -9.19 -1.19 -17.21
CA LEU A 70 -8.68 -1.89 -16.03
C LEU A 70 -7.60 -2.90 -16.45
N PRO A 71 -6.54 -3.07 -15.65
CA PRO A 71 -5.51 -4.04 -15.95
C PRO A 71 -6.04 -5.48 -15.82
N GLU A 72 -5.43 -6.38 -16.58
CA GLU A 72 -5.64 -7.81 -16.39
C GLU A 72 -4.98 -8.26 -15.08
N VAL A 73 -5.77 -8.94 -14.26
CA VAL A 73 -5.32 -9.40 -12.94
C VAL A 73 -5.55 -10.90 -12.76
N ARG A 74 -4.82 -11.48 -11.78
CA ARG A 74 -4.96 -12.88 -11.41
C ARG A 74 -6.34 -13.17 -10.80
N ASN A 75 -6.77 -14.44 -10.85
CA ASN A 75 -8.09 -14.87 -10.38
C ASN A 75 -8.34 -14.64 -8.88
N ASN A 76 -7.28 -14.52 -8.08
CA ASN A 76 -7.36 -14.21 -6.66
C ASN A 76 -7.26 -12.69 -6.37
N VAL A 77 -7.38 -11.83 -7.37
CA VAL A 77 -7.40 -10.36 -7.22
C VAL A 77 -8.81 -9.83 -7.44
N VAL A 78 -9.21 -8.94 -6.54
CA VAL A 78 -10.45 -8.16 -6.67
C VAL A 78 -10.08 -6.67 -6.75
N LEU A 79 -10.39 -6.04 -7.88
CA LEU A 79 -10.20 -4.60 -8.04
C LEU A 79 -11.42 -3.83 -7.54
N VAL A 80 -11.17 -2.85 -6.68
CA VAL A 80 -12.16 -1.93 -6.12
C VAL A 80 -11.91 -0.55 -6.72
N LYS A 81 -12.69 -0.23 -7.76
CA LYS A 81 -12.54 1.03 -8.50
C LYS A 81 -13.20 2.20 -7.75
N GLY A 82 -12.46 3.26 -7.53
CA GLY A 82 -12.91 4.54 -6.99
C GLY A 82 -11.89 5.15 -6.03
N TRP A 83 -12.15 6.39 -5.64
CA TRP A 83 -11.33 7.10 -4.65
C TRP A 83 -11.41 6.44 -3.27
N PHE A 84 -10.33 6.45 -2.51
CA PHE A 84 -10.23 5.76 -1.22
C PHE A 84 -11.31 6.19 -0.23
N ASP A 85 -11.60 7.48 -0.13
CA ASP A 85 -12.63 8.04 0.74
C ASP A 85 -14.06 7.57 0.39
N LYS A 86 -14.28 7.09 -0.82
CA LYS A 86 -15.58 6.57 -1.31
C LYS A 86 -15.68 5.06 -1.21
N THR A 87 -14.56 4.36 -1.38
CA THR A 87 -14.57 2.90 -1.49
C THR A 87 -14.25 2.19 -0.18
N LEU A 88 -13.29 2.72 0.59
CA LEU A 88 -12.84 2.08 1.83
C LEU A 88 -13.95 1.92 2.89
N PRO A 89 -14.79 2.93 3.19
CA PRO A 89 -15.81 2.78 4.23
C PRO A 89 -16.72 1.58 3.99
N GLY A 90 -17.37 1.55 2.83
CA GLY A 90 -18.31 0.47 2.50
C GLY A 90 -17.64 -0.90 2.31
N PHE A 91 -16.36 -0.92 1.93
CA PHE A 91 -15.60 -2.15 1.84
C PHE A 91 -15.30 -2.71 3.25
N LEU A 92 -14.84 -1.87 4.17
CA LEU A 92 -14.50 -2.27 5.53
C LEU A 92 -15.69 -2.78 6.34
N GLU A 93 -16.88 -2.24 6.10
CA GLU A 93 -18.13 -2.75 6.69
C GLU A 93 -18.42 -4.20 6.27
N LYS A 94 -18.16 -4.52 5.01
CA LYS A 94 -18.47 -5.85 4.43
C LYS A 94 -17.36 -6.87 4.65
N ASN A 95 -16.15 -6.42 4.91
CA ASN A 95 -14.97 -7.26 5.05
C ASN A 95 -14.34 -7.02 6.44
N PRO A 96 -14.88 -7.63 7.48
CA PRO A 96 -14.29 -7.57 8.82
C PRO A 96 -12.97 -8.33 8.86
N GLY A 97 -12.10 -7.97 9.81
CA GLY A 97 -10.81 -8.61 10.03
C GLY A 97 -9.66 -7.60 10.00
N ASP A 98 -8.52 -8.01 10.50
CA ASP A 98 -7.33 -7.17 10.56
C ASP A 98 -6.54 -7.25 9.24
N ALA A 99 -5.81 -6.20 8.94
CA ALA A 99 -4.91 -6.18 7.78
C ALA A 99 -3.61 -6.90 8.14
N SER A 100 -3.27 -7.95 7.43
CA SER A 100 -1.99 -8.65 7.62
C SER A 100 -0.87 -8.07 6.76
N PHE A 101 -1.22 -7.58 5.56
CA PHE A 101 -0.28 -6.97 4.62
C PHE A 101 -0.94 -5.77 3.91
N ILE A 102 -0.22 -4.68 3.80
CA ILE A 102 -0.63 -3.47 3.08
C ILE A 102 0.52 -3.05 2.16
N HIS A 103 0.25 -2.86 0.89
CA HIS A 103 1.16 -2.21 -0.05
C HIS A 103 0.63 -0.80 -0.34
N VAL A 104 1.37 0.20 0.05
CA VAL A 104 1.07 1.62 -0.16
C VAL A 104 1.88 2.08 -1.37
N ASP A 105 1.20 2.52 -2.40
CA ASP A 105 1.76 3.02 -3.65
C ASP A 105 0.81 4.14 -4.12
N CYS A 106 0.75 5.19 -3.29
CA CYS A 106 -0.22 6.29 -3.42
C CYS A 106 0.41 7.56 -3.96
N ASP A 107 1.74 7.61 -4.04
CA ASP A 107 2.52 8.77 -4.48
C ASP A 107 2.36 10.01 -3.57
N LEU A 108 1.14 10.30 -3.12
CA LEU A 108 0.75 11.54 -2.46
C LEU A 108 0.52 11.35 -0.96
N TYR A 109 0.95 12.33 -0.20
CA TYR A 109 0.62 12.44 1.23
C TYR A 109 -0.89 12.39 1.49
N SER A 110 -1.68 13.14 0.73
CA SER A 110 -3.14 13.21 0.90
C SER A 110 -3.81 11.86 0.70
N SER A 111 -3.39 11.10 -0.29
CA SER A 111 -3.90 9.75 -0.58
C SER A 111 -3.49 8.76 0.51
N THR A 112 -2.22 8.74 0.88
CA THR A 112 -1.69 7.86 1.93
C THR A 112 -2.31 8.15 3.28
N ARG A 113 -2.49 9.42 3.62
CA ARG A 113 -3.19 9.83 4.84
C ARG A 113 -4.62 9.29 4.86
N THR A 114 -5.36 9.43 3.76
CA THR A 114 -6.73 8.89 3.63
C THR A 114 -6.75 7.38 3.85
N VAL A 115 -5.79 6.65 3.26
CA VAL A 115 -5.67 5.20 3.50
C VAL A 115 -5.50 4.90 4.99
N PHE A 116 -4.59 5.58 5.69
CA PHE A 116 -4.39 5.36 7.12
C PHE A 116 -5.59 5.79 7.97
N GLU A 117 -6.29 6.86 7.64
CA GLU A 117 -7.51 7.29 8.35
C GLU A 117 -8.56 6.17 8.41
N PHE A 118 -8.77 5.46 7.30
CA PHE A 118 -9.74 4.36 7.25
C PHE A 118 -9.19 3.03 7.76
N LEU A 119 -7.93 2.72 7.47
CA LEU A 119 -7.33 1.43 7.82
C LEU A 119 -6.80 1.35 9.26
N ALA A 120 -6.63 2.46 9.97
CA ALA A 120 -6.08 2.48 11.32
C ALA A 120 -6.71 1.42 12.26
N PRO A 121 -8.05 1.22 12.28
CA PRO A 121 -8.66 0.20 13.12
C PRO A 121 -8.29 -1.25 12.77
N ARG A 122 -7.77 -1.48 11.56
CA ARG A 122 -7.40 -2.79 11.02
C ARG A 122 -5.92 -3.09 11.12
N ILE A 123 -5.09 -2.07 11.37
CA ILE A 123 -3.64 -2.20 11.51
C ILE A 123 -3.33 -2.61 12.95
N LYS A 124 -2.71 -3.77 13.12
CA LYS A 124 -2.41 -4.38 14.42
C LYS A 124 -0.94 -4.80 14.50
N PRO A 125 -0.42 -5.09 15.69
CA PRO A 125 0.87 -5.75 15.82
C PRO A 125 0.92 -7.01 14.95
N GLY A 126 1.92 -7.08 14.09
CA GLY A 126 2.05 -8.13 13.08
C GLY A 126 1.75 -7.66 11.65
N THR A 127 0.94 -6.62 11.45
CA THR A 127 0.71 -6.05 10.11
C THR A 127 2.03 -5.65 9.46
N VAL A 128 2.24 -6.05 8.23
CA VAL A 128 3.36 -5.62 7.39
C VAL A 128 2.87 -4.56 6.42
N ILE A 129 3.62 -3.46 6.33
CA ILE A 129 3.33 -2.37 5.39
C ILE A 129 4.56 -2.19 4.49
N VAL A 130 4.32 -2.20 3.18
CA VAL A 130 5.33 -1.88 2.17
C VAL A 130 4.94 -0.57 1.52
N PHE A 131 5.87 0.37 1.51
CA PHE A 131 5.72 1.66 0.85
C PHE A 131 6.52 1.67 -0.45
N ASP A 132 5.97 2.25 -1.51
CA ASP A 132 6.69 2.40 -2.78
C ASP A 132 7.51 3.70 -2.81
N GLU A 133 7.02 4.80 -2.22
CA GLU A 133 7.67 6.10 -2.17
C GLU A 133 7.97 6.57 -0.74
N TYR A 134 8.79 5.85 0.00
CA TYR A 134 9.06 6.18 1.40
C TYR A 134 10.19 7.18 1.59
N PHE A 135 11.28 7.08 0.81
CA PHE A 135 12.50 7.86 0.97
C PHE A 135 13.28 7.99 -0.35
N ASN A 136 14.47 8.63 -0.32
CA ASN A 136 15.43 8.68 -1.42
C ASN A 136 14.99 9.51 -2.64
N TYR A 137 14.06 10.46 -2.48
CA TYR A 137 13.70 11.45 -3.48
C TYR A 137 13.52 12.84 -2.86
N PRO A 138 13.65 13.94 -3.63
CA PRO A 138 13.46 15.28 -3.10
C PRO A 138 12.05 15.47 -2.51
N GLY A 139 11.97 15.89 -1.25
CA GLY A 139 10.69 16.12 -0.57
C GLY A 139 10.02 14.89 0.04
N TRP A 140 10.67 13.73 0.07
CA TRP A 140 10.11 12.48 0.60
C TRP A 140 9.52 12.58 2.01
N LYS A 141 10.06 13.50 2.83
CA LYS A 141 9.55 13.72 4.20
C LYS A 141 8.15 14.30 4.26
N GLU A 142 7.63 14.81 3.16
CA GLU A 142 6.28 15.39 3.04
C GLU A 142 5.29 14.44 2.34
N GLY A 143 5.73 13.26 1.94
CA GLY A 143 4.93 12.22 1.25
C GLY A 143 4.43 11.12 2.18
N GLU A 144 4.52 9.87 1.72
CA GLU A 144 4.08 8.66 2.45
C GLU A 144 4.73 8.53 3.83
N PHE A 145 6.01 8.90 3.96
CA PHE A 145 6.72 8.95 5.24
C PHE A 145 5.98 9.79 6.28
N LYS A 146 5.54 11.01 5.91
CA LYS A 146 4.81 11.91 6.81
C LYS A 146 3.49 11.31 7.25
N ALA A 147 2.70 10.80 6.29
CA ALA A 147 1.42 10.19 6.60
C ALA A 147 1.57 9.01 7.56
N PHE A 148 2.60 8.19 7.37
CA PHE A 148 2.91 7.08 8.27
C PHE A 148 3.34 7.55 9.66
N ALA A 149 4.20 8.56 9.75
CA ALA A 149 4.64 9.13 11.03
C ALA A 149 3.47 9.72 11.84
N GLU A 150 2.54 10.41 11.17
CA GLU A 150 1.32 10.94 11.78
C GLU A 150 0.38 9.82 12.26
N PHE A 151 0.21 8.76 11.47
CA PHE A 151 -0.53 7.55 11.86
C PHE A 151 0.04 6.92 13.13
N LEU A 152 1.37 6.74 13.20
CA LEU A 152 2.03 6.18 14.39
C LEU A 152 1.83 7.06 15.62
N ALA A 153 2.00 8.37 15.47
CA ALA A 153 1.77 9.32 16.57
C ALA A 153 0.33 9.26 17.10
N GLY A 154 -0.65 9.13 16.22
CA GLY A 154 -2.06 9.03 16.58
C GLY A 154 -2.47 7.69 17.17
N SER A 155 -1.92 6.59 16.67
CA SER A 155 -2.26 5.22 17.11
C SER A 155 -1.49 4.78 18.36
N GLY A 156 -0.32 5.36 18.61
CA GLY A 156 0.63 4.92 19.63
C GLY A 156 1.25 3.56 19.33
N LEU A 157 1.12 3.06 18.10
CA LEU A 157 1.80 1.84 17.65
C LEU A 157 3.27 2.15 17.34
N ASN A 158 4.10 1.14 17.42
CA ASN A 158 5.50 1.17 17.00
C ASN A 158 5.71 0.28 15.78
N PHE A 159 6.88 0.35 15.20
CA PHE A 159 7.24 -0.48 14.06
C PHE A 159 8.73 -0.86 14.08
N GLU A 160 9.07 -1.88 13.33
CA GLU A 160 10.43 -2.27 12.99
C GLU A 160 10.63 -2.26 11.49
N TYR A 161 11.79 -1.83 11.01
CA TYR A 161 12.15 -1.95 9.60
C TYR A 161 12.46 -3.41 9.26
N LEU A 162 11.82 -3.94 8.24
CA LEU A 162 12.10 -5.27 7.71
C LEU A 162 13.15 -5.22 6.58
N GLY A 163 13.14 -4.14 5.82
CA GLY A 163 14.06 -3.96 4.71
C GLY A 163 13.76 -2.70 3.90
N TYR A 164 14.69 -2.37 3.02
CA TYR A 164 14.54 -1.24 2.10
C TYR A 164 15.31 -1.50 0.80
N ASN A 165 14.89 -0.81 -0.26
CA ASN A 165 15.59 -0.84 -1.54
C ASN A 165 16.65 0.28 -1.57
N CYS A 166 17.93 -0.09 -1.44
CA CYS A 166 19.03 0.89 -1.42
C CYS A 166 19.26 1.66 -2.74
N LYS A 167 18.60 1.25 -3.83
CA LYS A 167 18.71 1.89 -5.15
C LYS A 167 17.43 2.59 -5.59
N SER A 168 16.38 2.52 -4.79
CA SER A 168 15.08 3.10 -5.10
C SER A 168 14.42 3.65 -3.81
N GLU A 169 13.10 3.69 -3.73
CA GLU A 169 12.35 4.44 -2.73
C GLU A 169 11.60 3.55 -1.74
N GLN A 170 11.55 2.22 -2.00
CA GLN A 170 10.72 1.27 -1.27
C GLN A 170 11.27 0.94 0.12
N VAL A 171 10.34 0.83 1.08
CA VAL A 171 10.60 0.38 2.45
C VAL A 171 9.52 -0.60 2.89
N ALA A 172 9.93 -1.61 3.63
CA ALA A 172 9.03 -2.53 4.32
C ALA A 172 9.17 -2.39 5.82
N VAL A 173 8.04 -2.29 6.51
CA VAL A 173 7.96 -2.22 7.97
C VAL A 173 6.99 -3.26 8.52
N LYS A 174 7.18 -3.63 9.77
CA LYS A 174 6.23 -4.44 10.54
C LYS A 174 5.77 -3.65 11.75
N ILE A 175 4.47 -3.59 11.93
CA ILE A 175 3.87 -2.97 13.11
C ILE A 175 4.13 -3.86 14.32
N VAL A 176 4.57 -3.25 15.40
CA VAL A 176 4.76 -3.88 16.71
C VAL A 176 3.87 -3.22 17.75
N GLY A 177 3.73 -3.84 18.91
CA GLY A 177 2.87 -3.34 19.98
C GLY A 177 3.32 -1.99 20.53
N LYS A 178 2.45 -1.42 21.36
CA LYS A 178 2.79 -0.23 22.15
C LYS A 178 3.86 -0.60 23.18
N HIS A 179 4.78 0.30 23.43
CA HIS A 179 5.70 0.21 24.56
C HIS A 179 4.98 0.56 25.85
#